data_1cd0342fc417b5eddcf8d244c646c1b0
#
_entry.id   1cd0342fc417b5eddcf8d244c646c1b0
#
_cell.length_a   1.000
_cell.length_b   1.000
_cell.length_c   1.000
_cell.angle_alpha   90.00
_cell.angle_beta   90.00
_cell.angle_gamma   90.00
#
_symmetry.space_group_name_H-M   'P 1'
#
loop_
_entity.id
_entity.type
_entity.pdbx_description
1 polymer ?
#
loop_
_entity_poly.entity_id
_entity_poly.type
_entity_poly.pdbx_seq_one_letter_code
_entity_poly.pdbx_strand_id
1 'polypeptide(L)'
;MRIAFLTAPEGVEQVELTEPWQAAKDAGHEPVLVSTQTGEVQGFDHLDKADTFPVDEVVGATSADSFGGLVLPGGVANPDFLRTDEKAVAFVRAFFEQGRPVAAICHAPWTLIEADVVRGRVLTSWPSLRTDLTNAGATWVDEQVKVCDHGDSILVTSRKPDDLQAFCATFLAEFAKAGG
;
A
#
# COMPACT_ATOMS: atom_id res chain seq x y z
N MET A 1 -11.12 11.20 6.53
CA MET A 1 -10.88 11.16 5.06
C MET A 1 -11.19 9.75 4.53
N ARG A 2 -11.44 9.62 3.23
CA ARG A 2 -11.47 8.31 2.55
C ARG A 2 -10.05 7.85 2.29
N ILE A 3 -9.74 6.59 2.57
CA ILE A 3 -8.41 5.99 2.35
C ILE A 3 -8.59 4.77 1.45
N ALA A 4 -7.94 4.77 0.29
CA ALA A 4 -7.94 3.62 -0.60
C ALA A 4 -7.03 2.50 -0.05
N PHE A 5 -7.53 1.28 -0.03
CA PHE A 5 -6.76 0.06 0.19
C PHE A 5 -6.74 -0.71 -1.12
N LEU A 6 -5.61 -0.71 -1.82
CA LEU A 6 -5.52 -1.32 -3.15
C LEU A 6 -5.01 -2.75 -3.06
N THR A 7 -5.77 -3.68 -3.63
CA THR A 7 -5.42 -5.10 -3.72
C THR A 7 -5.72 -5.67 -5.09
N ALA A 8 -4.99 -6.72 -5.45
CA ALA A 8 -5.40 -7.64 -6.51
C ALA A 8 -6.60 -8.49 -6.03
N PRO A 9 -7.27 -9.25 -6.93
CA PRO A 9 -8.38 -10.13 -6.56
C PRO A 9 -8.01 -11.25 -5.59
N GLU A 10 -6.72 -11.59 -5.49
CA GLU A 10 -6.21 -12.61 -4.57
C GLU A 10 -4.76 -12.36 -4.19
N GLY A 11 -4.30 -13.06 -3.16
CA GLY A 11 -2.88 -13.08 -2.78
C GLY A 11 -2.46 -12.01 -1.76
N VAL A 12 -3.41 -11.26 -1.20
CA VAL A 12 -3.13 -10.31 -0.13
C VAL A 12 -2.90 -11.04 1.20
N GLU A 13 -1.85 -10.69 1.94
CA GLU A 13 -1.67 -11.12 3.32
C GLU A 13 -2.78 -10.52 4.18
N GLN A 14 -3.65 -11.36 4.75
CA GLN A 14 -4.89 -10.92 5.38
C GLN A 14 -4.67 -9.90 6.50
N VAL A 15 -3.73 -10.15 7.40
CA VAL A 15 -3.49 -9.25 8.53
C VAL A 15 -2.95 -7.87 8.08
N GLU A 16 -2.25 -7.82 6.96
CA GLU A 16 -1.74 -6.57 6.37
C GLU A 16 -2.84 -5.73 5.68
N LEU A 17 -4.00 -6.34 5.41
CA LEU A 17 -5.21 -5.65 5.01
C LEU A 17 -6.05 -5.28 6.23
N THR A 18 -6.37 -6.25 7.09
CA THR A 18 -7.39 -6.11 8.12
C THR A 18 -6.97 -5.23 9.29
N GLU A 19 -5.72 -5.31 9.76
CA GLU A 19 -5.25 -4.47 10.87
C GLU A 19 -5.13 -3.00 10.50
N PRO A 20 -4.49 -2.60 9.37
CA PRO A 20 -4.48 -1.20 8.93
C PRO A 20 -5.89 -0.68 8.61
N TRP A 21 -6.76 -1.53 8.08
CA TRP A 21 -8.17 -1.20 7.84
C TRP A 21 -8.89 -0.84 9.14
N GLN A 22 -8.76 -1.69 10.16
CA GLN A 22 -9.40 -1.44 11.44
C GLN A 22 -8.80 -0.20 12.12
N ALA A 23 -7.48 -0.04 12.08
CA ALA A 23 -6.80 1.13 12.62
C ALA A 23 -7.28 2.44 11.97
N ALA A 24 -7.50 2.44 10.65
CA ALA A 24 -8.06 3.59 9.94
C ALA A 24 -9.50 3.91 10.38
N LYS A 25 -10.35 2.88 10.56
CA LYS A 25 -11.72 3.05 11.09
C LYS A 25 -11.72 3.63 12.50
N ASP A 26 -10.88 3.10 13.39
CA ASP A 26 -10.79 3.54 14.78
C ASP A 26 -10.29 4.99 14.89
N ALA A 27 -9.50 5.44 13.91
CA ALA A 27 -9.05 6.83 13.77
C ALA A 27 -10.10 7.74 13.10
N GLY A 28 -11.31 7.24 12.80
CA GLY A 28 -12.39 8.03 12.18
C GLY A 28 -12.24 8.25 10.67
N HIS A 29 -11.44 7.46 10.01
CA HIS A 29 -11.34 7.44 8.55
C HIS A 29 -12.31 6.45 7.92
N GLU A 30 -12.52 6.59 6.63
CA GLU A 30 -13.34 5.70 5.78
C GLU A 30 -12.40 4.88 4.87
N PRO A 31 -12.02 3.66 5.27
CA PRO A 31 -11.27 2.78 4.37
C PRO A 31 -12.20 2.24 3.27
N VAL A 32 -11.66 2.14 2.05
CA VAL A 32 -12.38 1.68 0.85
C VAL A 32 -11.52 0.63 0.14
N LEU A 33 -12.05 -0.57 -0.04
CA LEU A 33 -11.34 -1.64 -0.74
C LEU A 33 -11.44 -1.43 -2.25
N VAL A 34 -10.32 -1.08 -2.84
CA VAL A 34 -10.17 -0.89 -4.30
C VAL A 34 -9.45 -2.10 -4.87
N SER A 35 -9.97 -2.68 -5.95
CA SER A 35 -9.35 -3.81 -6.63
C SER A 35 -9.33 -3.62 -8.14
N THR A 36 -8.71 -4.55 -8.87
CA THR A 36 -8.64 -4.52 -10.33
C THR A 36 -9.92 -5.06 -10.99
N GLN A 37 -10.79 -5.73 -10.21
CA GLN A 37 -12.09 -6.23 -10.68
C GLN A 37 -13.13 -6.22 -9.56
N THR A 38 -14.40 -6.32 -9.94
CA THR A 38 -15.52 -6.44 -9.00
C THR A 38 -15.58 -7.83 -8.36
N GLY A 39 -16.33 -7.95 -7.26
CA GLY A 39 -16.55 -9.22 -6.56
C GLY A 39 -15.89 -9.22 -5.19
N GLU A 40 -15.05 -10.19 -4.92
CA GLU A 40 -14.38 -10.36 -3.64
C GLU A 40 -12.86 -10.51 -3.84
N VAL A 41 -12.11 -10.06 -2.84
CA VAL A 41 -10.66 -10.28 -2.72
C VAL A 41 -10.43 -11.48 -1.82
N GLN A 42 -9.66 -12.47 -2.28
CA GLN A 42 -9.24 -13.60 -1.47
C GLN A 42 -7.99 -13.24 -0.66
N GLY A 43 -8.14 -13.22 0.68
CA GLY A 43 -7.04 -13.10 1.62
C GLY A 43 -6.27 -14.40 1.82
N PHE A 44 -5.04 -14.28 2.29
CA PHE A 44 -4.17 -15.41 2.61
C PHE A 44 -3.53 -15.22 4.00
N ASP A 45 -3.31 -16.33 4.69
CA ASP A 45 -2.40 -16.45 5.82
C ASP A 45 -1.17 -17.20 5.31
N HIS A 46 -0.16 -16.44 4.91
CA HIS A 46 1.01 -16.92 4.17
C HIS A 46 0.64 -17.63 2.86
N LEU A 47 0.56 -18.95 2.84
CA LEU A 47 0.23 -19.76 1.67
C LEU A 47 -1.18 -20.35 1.72
N ASP A 48 -1.84 -20.26 2.84
CA ASP A 48 -3.17 -20.81 3.04
C ASP A 48 -4.25 -19.76 2.75
N LYS A 49 -5.33 -20.17 2.08
CA LYS A 49 -6.49 -19.31 1.87
C LYS A 49 -7.15 -18.97 3.20
N ALA A 50 -7.44 -17.70 3.37
CA ALA A 50 -8.13 -17.16 4.54
C ALA A 50 -9.52 -16.58 4.13
N ASP A 51 -9.95 -15.46 4.72
CA ASP A 51 -11.26 -14.88 4.45
C ASP A 51 -11.35 -14.20 3.07
N THR A 52 -12.56 -13.90 2.62
CA THR A 52 -12.82 -13.05 1.46
C THR A 52 -13.39 -11.71 1.88
N PHE A 53 -13.12 -10.67 1.08
CA PHE A 53 -13.51 -9.29 1.35
C PHE A 53 -14.21 -8.69 0.13
N PRO A 54 -15.42 -8.12 0.27
CA PRO A 54 -16.13 -7.51 -0.84
C PRO A 54 -15.37 -6.27 -1.35
N VAL A 55 -15.25 -6.16 -2.68
CA VAL A 55 -14.66 -4.99 -3.34
C VAL A 55 -15.65 -3.85 -3.35
N ASP A 56 -15.25 -2.68 -2.86
CA ASP A 56 -16.07 -1.47 -2.87
C ASP A 56 -15.99 -0.75 -4.22
N GLU A 57 -14.78 -0.58 -4.75
CA GLU A 57 -14.53 0.16 -5.99
C GLU A 57 -13.48 -0.54 -6.86
N VAL A 58 -13.50 -0.24 -8.17
CA VAL A 58 -12.56 -0.83 -9.14
C VAL A 58 -11.68 0.25 -9.74
N VAL A 59 -10.37 -0.01 -9.87
CA VAL A 59 -9.44 0.87 -10.59
C VAL A 59 -9.94 1.12 -12.01
N GLY A 60 -9.83 2.37 -12.48
CA GLY A 60 -10.36 2.78 -13.78
C GLY A 60 -11.85 3.16 -13.77
N ALA A 61 -12.61 2.82 -12.71
CA ALA A 61 -13.93 3.39 -12.43
C ALA A 61 -13.86 4.44 -11.30
N THR A 62 -12.80 4.42 -10.51
CA THR A 62 -12.51 5.44 -9.48
C THR A 62 -11.22 6.18 -9.78
N SER A 63 -11.05 7.35 -9.17
CA SER A 63 -9.87 8.21 -9.32
C SER A 63 -9.18 8.43 -7.98
N ALA A 64 -7.85 8.59 -8.01
CA ALA A 64 -7.06 8.97 -6.83
C ALA A 64 -7.59 10.24 -6.14
N ASP A 65 -8.20 11.17 -6.91
CA ASP A 65 -8.80 12.40 -6.38
C ASP A 65 -9.89 12.16 -5.33
N SER A 66 -10.52 10.98 -5.35
CA SER A 66 -11.57 10.60 -4.42
C SER A 66 -11.07 10.22 -3.03
N PHE A 67 -9.74 10.13 -2.83
CA PHE A 67 -9.13 9.63 -1.61
C PHE A 67 -8.11 10.61 -1.05
N GLY A 68 -8.00 10.67 0.26
CA GLY A 68 -7.00 11.47 0.97
C GLY A 68 -5.65 10.75 1.14
N GLY A 69 -5.59 9.43 0.92
CA GLY A 69 -4.38 8.62 1.02
C GLY A 69 -4.57 7.21 0.49
N LEU A 70 -3.45 6.49 0.33
CA LEU A 70 -3.40 5.12 -0.21
C LEU A 70 -2.66 4.20 0.74
N VAL A 71 -3.23 3.04 1.03
CA VAL A 71 -2.56 1.91 1.70
C VAL A 71 -2.41 0.76 0.72
N LEU A 72 -1.21 0.21 0.64
CA LEU A 72 -0.84 -0.96 -0.16
C LEU A 72 -0.48 -2.11 0.78
N PRO A 73 -1.40 -3.04 1.06
CA PRO A 73 -1.09 -4.28 1.74
C PRO A 73 -0.14 -5.15 0.91
N GLY A 74 0.58 -6.06 1.58
CA GLY A 74 1.50 -6.97 0.91
C GLY A 74 0.88 -8.32 0.58
N GLY A 75 1.53 -9.39 1.03
CA GLY A 75 1.45 -10.70 0.44
C GLY A 75 2.39 -10.78 -0.76
N VAL A 76 2.72 -11.97 -1.24
CA VAL A 76 3.63 -12.11 -2.39
C VAL A 76 2.88 -11.94 -3.71
N ALA A 77 1.75 -12.64 -3.86
CA ALA A 77 1.01 -12.65 -5.12
C ALA A 77 0.26 -11.35 -5.39
N ASN A 78 -0.28 -10.70 -4.35
CA ASN A 78 -1.02 -9.45 -4.47
C ASN A 78 -0.24 -8.35 -5.23
N PRO A 79 0.93 -7.89 -4.79
CA PRO A 79 1.68 -6.87 -5.52
C PRO A 79 2.26 -7.38 -6.85
N ASP A 80 2.51 -8.69 -7.00
CA ASP A 80 2.95 -9.26 -8.26
C ASP A 80 1.86 -9.20 -9.34
N PHE A 81 0.61 -9.43 -8.98
CA PHE A 81 -0.54 -9.19 -9.87
C PHE A 81 -0.75 -7.68 -10.14
N LEU A 82 -0.74 -6.84 -9.09
CA LEU A 82 -0.98 -5.40 -9.24
C LEU A 82 0.02 -4.73 -10.18
N ARG A 83 1.30 -5.09 -10.12
CA ARG A 83 2.34 -4.51 -10.96
C ARG A 83 2.15 -4.80 -12.46
N THR A 84 1.36 -5.80 -12.83
CA THR A 84 1.04 -6.15 -14.22
C THR A 84 -0.25 -5.49 -14.73
N ASP A 85 -1.02 -4.84 -13.87
CA ASP A 85 -2.23 -4.10 -14.23
C ASP A 85 -1.91 -2.61 -14.43
N GLU A 86 -1.96 -2.15 -15.68
CA GLU A 86 -1.63 -0.76 -16.04
C GLU A 86 -2.51 0.28 -15.31
N LYS A 87 -3.78 -0.05 -15.02
CA LYS A 87 -4.69 0.86 -14.31
C LYS A 87 -4.36 0.94 -12.83
N ALA A 88 -3.99 -0.20 -12.21
CA ALA A 88 -3.53 -0.23 -10.82
C ALA A 88 -2.22 0.56 -10.66
N VAL A 89 -1.26 0.37 -11.57
CA VAL A 89 0.01 1.11 -11.58
C VAL A 89 -0.22 2.61 -11.76
N ALA A 90 -1.08 3.01 -12.71
CA ALA A 90 -1.43 4.41 -12.93
C ALA A 90 -2.16 5.02 -11.72
N PHE A 91 -3.06 4.26 -11.08
CA PHE A 91 -3.75 4.69 -9.87
C PHE A 91 -2.76 4.98 -8.73
N VAL A 92 -1.80 4.09 -8.50
CA VAL A 92 -0.73 4.30 -7.50
C VAL A 92 0.09 5.55 -7.83
N ARG A 93 0.55 5.68 -9.09
CA ARG A 93 1.35 6.83 -9.53
C ARG A 93 0.62 8.16 -9.30
N ALA A 94 -0.68 8.20 -9.53
CA ALA A 94 -1.49 9.40 -9.35
C ALA A 94 -1.47 9.97 -7.92
N PHE A 95 -1.34 9.13 -6.87
CA PHE A 95 -1.18 9.62 -5.49
C PHE A 95 0.12 10.39 -5.31
N PHE A 96 1.21 9.90 -5.89
CA PHE A 96 2.52 10.59 -5.83
C PHE A 96 2.49 11.89 -6.63
N GLU A 97 1.92 11.89 -7.82
CA GLU A 97 1.79 13.09 -8.67
C GLU A 97 0.92 14.19 -8.02
N GLN A 98 -0.03 13.79 -7.17
CA GLN A 98 -0.93 14.69 -6.45
C GLN A 98 -0.41 15.07 -5.05
N GLY A 99 0.80 14.62 -4.66
CA GLY A 99 1.35 14.89 -3.34
C GLY A 99 0.58 14.21 -2.19
N ARG A 100 -0.19 13.16 -2.47
CA ARG A 100 -1.00 12.46 -1.46
C ARG A 100 -0.18 11.39 -0.75
N PRO A 101 -0.38 11.17 0.56
CA PRO A 101 0.39 10.22 1.33
C PRO A 101 0.08 8.77 0.93
N VAL A 102 1.12 7.96 0.91
CA VAL A 102 1.06 6.53 0.59
C VAL A 102 1.73 5.73 1.69
N ALA A 103 1.12 4.60 2.08
CA ALA A 103 1.69 3.64 3.00
C ALA A 103 1.75 2.25 2.33
N ALA A 104 2.89 1.55 2.46
CA ALA A 104 3.10 0.25 1.85
C ALA A 104 3.83 -0.70 2.79
N ILE A 105 3.41 -1.95 2.85
CA ILE A 105 4.02 -2.96 3.73
C ILE A 105 4.45 -4.20 2.96
N CYS A 106 5.49 -4.87 3.46
CA CYS A 106 5.92 -6.20 3.01
C CYS A 106 6.39 -6.21 1.56
N HIS A 107 5.72 -6.94 0.66
CA HIS A 107 6.04 -7.01 -0.76
C HIS A 107 5.36 -5.90 -1.60
N ALA A 108 4.49 -5.09 -1.01
CA ALA A 108 3.79 -4.01 -1.71
C ALA A 108 4.71 -3.05 -2.51
N PRO A 109 5.96 -2.76 -2.08
CA PRO A 109 6.86 -1.91 -2.84
C PRO A 109 7.19 -2.39 -4.26
N TRP A 110 6.92 -3.64 -4.65
CA TRP A 110 6.99 -4.05 -6.07
C TRP A 110 6.06 -3.22 -6.97
N THR A 111 4.86 -2.91 -6.48
CA THR A 111 3.93 -2.04 -7.21
C THR A 111 4.46 -0.60 -7.31
N LEU A 112 5.16 -0.12 -6.27
CA LEU A 112 5.82 1.20 -6.29
C LEU A 112 6.98 1.26 -7.29
N ILE A 113 7.74 0.16 -7.45
CA ILE A 113 8.79 0.06 -8.48
C ILE A 113 8.18 0.23 -9.87
N GLU A 114 7.10 -0.50 -10.17
CA GLU A 114 6.43 -0.44 -11.47
C GLU A 114 5.80 0.93 -11.76
N ALA A 115 5.33 1.61 -10.70
CA ALA A 115 4.84 2.98 -10.78
C ALA A 115 5.96 4.02 -11.00
N ASP A 116 7.25 3.62 -10.96
CA ASP A 116 8.45 4.48 -11.06
C ASP A 116 8.48 5.62 -10.03
N VAL A 117 8.11 5.32 -8.77
CA VAL A 117 8.01 6.32 -7.70
C VAL A 117 8.99 6.10 -6.55
N VAL A 118 9.91 5.12 -6.68
CA VAL A 118 10.87 4.78 -5.60
C VAL A 118 12.23 5.45 -5.74
N ARG A 119 12.58 5.96 -6.91
CA ARG A 119 13.89 6.55 -7.19
C ARG A 119 14.19 7.72 -6.24
N GLY A 120 15.37 7.67 -5.61
CA GLY A 120 15.83 8.69 -4.66
C GLY A 120 15.18 8.61 -3.27
N ARG A 121 14.21 7.71 -3.05
CA ARG A 121 13.56 7.52 -1.75
C ARG A 121 14.35 6.57 -0.85
N VAL A 122 14.25 6.80 0.46
CA VAL A 122 14.72 5.85 1.48
C VAL A 122 13.51 5.08 1.98
N LEU A 123 13.54 3.76 1.88
CA LEU A 123 12.40 2.93 2.24
C LEU A 123 12.80 1.55 2.75
N THR A 124 11.86 0.88 3.40
CA THR A 124 11.99 -0.51 3.84
C THR A 124 10.93 -1.39 3.16
N SER A 125 11.07 -2.69 3.27
CA SER A 125 10.16 -3.69 2.70
C SER A 125 10.41 -5.06 3.30
N TRP A 126 9.68 -6.06 2.86
CA TRP A 126 10.11 -7.44 3.03
C TRP A 126 11.54 -7.61 2.48
N PRO A 127 12.45 -8.28 3.23
CA PRO A 127 13.88 -8.25 2.91
C PRO A 127 14.27 -8.75 1.52
N SER A 128 13.47 -9.64 0.92
CA SER A 128 13.77 -10.17 -0.43
C SER A 128 13.74 -9.10 -1.53
N LEU A 129 13.04 -7.98 -1.30
CA LEU A 129 12.93 -6.88 -2.27
C LEU A 129 14.13 -5.92 -2.26
N ARG A 130 15.09 -6.10 -1.36
CA ARG A 130 16.25 -5.20 -1.22
C ARG A 130 16.96 -4.94 -2.55
N THR A 131 17.26 -6.00 -3.29
CA THR A 131 17.97 -5.89 -4.57
C THR A 131 17.13 -5.17 -5.62
N ASP A 132 15.84 -5.51 -5.71
CA ASP A 132 14.90 -4.92 -6.67
C ASP A 132 14.78 -3.41 -6.45
N LEU A 133 14.56 -3.00 -5.19
CA LEU A 133 14.44 -1.60 -4.81
C LEU A 133 15.73 -0.82 -5.04
N THR A 134 16.88 -1.41 -4.71
CA THR A 134 18.21 -0.79 -4.98
C THR A 134 18.42 -0.60 -6.48
N ASN A 135 18.09 -1.60 -7.30
CA ASN A 135 18.19 -1.51 -8.76
C ASN A 135 17.23 -0.48 -9.36
N ALA A 136 16.08 -0.27 -8.73
CA ALA A 136 15.12 0.77 -9.10
C ALA A 136 15.54 2.19 -8.65
N GLY A 137 16.67 2.32 -7.95
CA GLY A 137 17.26 3.61 -7.54
C GLY A 137 16.83 4.09 -6.16
N ALA A 138 16.25 3.23 -5.34
CA ALA A 138 15.94 3.52 -3.94
C ALA A 138 17.12 3.19 -3.01
N THR A 139 17.12 3.79 -1.82
CA THR A 139 17.99 3.38 -0.71
C THR A 139 17.17 2.49 0.23
N TRP A 140 17.49 1.19 0.25
CA TRP A 140 16.82 0.24 1.13
C TRP A 140 17.46 0.23 2.53
N VAL A 141 16.60 0.25 3.55
CA VAL A 141 17.03 0.15 4.97
C VAL A 141 16.25 -0.95 5.68
N ASP A 142 16.87 -1.62 6.65
CA ASP A 142 16.21 -2.61 7.49
C ASP A 142 15.68 -1.93 8.77
N GLU A 143 14.58 -1.22 8.63
CA GLU A 143 13.91 -0.54 9.74
C GLU A 143 12.47 -1.07 9.86
N GLN A 144 11.95 -1.12 11.08
CA GLN A 144 10.57 -1.55 11.34
C GLN A 144 9.56 -0.70 10.57
N VAL A 145 9.76 0.61 10.55
CA VAL A 145 9.00 1.60 9.78
C VAL A 145 9.94 2.65 9.25
N LYS A 146 9.75 3.04 8.00
CA LYS A 146 10.47 4.16 7.39
C LYS A 146 9.48 5.18 6.85
N VAL A 147 9.65 6.43 7.26
CA VAL A 147 8.98 7.59 6.64
C VAL A 147 9.97 8.25 5.69
N CYS A 148 9.54 8.52 4.47
CA CYS A 148 10.30 9.22 3.46
C CYS A 148 9.49 10.38 2.90
N ASP A 149 10.01 11.57 3.05
CA ASP A 149 9.43 12.85 2.61
C ASP A 149 10.08 13.39 1.30
N HIS A 150 10.80 12.54 0.59
CA HIS A 150 11.39 12.91 -0.69
C HIS A 150 10.29 13.19 -1.73
N GLY A 151 10.36 14.36 -2.37
CA GLY A 151 9.31 14.85 -3.30
C GLY A 151 8.09 15.39 -2.56
N ASP A 152 6.97 15.49 -3.26
CA ASP A 152 5.75 16.14 -2.75
C ASP A 152 4.86 15.19 -1.93
N SER A 153 5.08 13.87 -2.04
CA SER A 153 4.27 12.84 -1.37
C SER A 153 5.05 12.14 -0.26
N ILE A 154 4.43 12.03 0.92
CA ILE A 154 4.96 11.22 2.02
C ILE A 154 4.77 9.74 1.70
N LEU A 155 5.83 8.95 1.87
CA LEU A 155 5.79 7.49 1.79
C LEU A 155 6.14 6.87 3.14
N VAL A 156 5.23 6.09 3.68
CA VAL A 156 5.46 5.25 4.88
C VAL A 156 5.63 3.81 4.45
N THR A 157 6.72 3.16 4.83
CA THR A 157 6.94 1.75 4.50
C THR A 157 7.26 0.92 5.74
N SER A 158 6.92 -0.38 5.69
CA SER A 158 7.18 -1.37 6.75
C SER A 158 7.50 -2.73 6.15
N ARG A 159 8.01 -3.68 6.97
CA ARG A 159 8.62 -4.91 6.46
C ARG A 159 7.68 -6.12 6.42
N LYS A 160 6.86 -6.31 7.45
CA LYS A 160 6.18 -7.59 7.71
C LYS A 160 5.08 -7.46 8.77
N PRO A 161 4.24 -8.49 8.96
CA PRO A 161 3.16 -8.47 9.97
C PRO A 161 3.60 -8.11 11.39
N ASP A 162 4.78 -8.56 11.84
CA ASP A 162 5.29 -8.20 13.18
C ASP A 162 5.44 -6.68 13.39
N ASP A 163 5.54 -5.92 12.33
CA ASP A 163 5.72 -4.46 12.34
C ASP A 163 4.39 -3.67 12.28
N LEU A 164 3.24 -4.35 12.16
CA LEU A 164 1.93 -3.73 11.91
C LEU A 164 1.54 -2.67 12.94
N GLN A 165 1.84 -2.89 14.23
CA GLN A 165 1.52 -1.89 15.26
C GLN A 165 2.23 -0.54 14.98
N ALA A 166 3.52 -0.59 14.68
CA ALA A 166 4.29 0.62 14.37
C ALA A 166 3.88 1.22 13.01
N PHE A 167 3.62 0.36 12.00
CA PHE A 167 3.14 0.78 10.69
C PHE A 167 1.82 1.54 10.80
N CYS A 168 0.81 0.98 11.48
CA CYS A 168 -0.51 1.60 11.65
C CYS A 168 -0.41 2.95 12.37
N ALA A 169 0.32 3.01 13.49
CA ALA A 169 0.51 4.25 14.23
C ALA A 169 1.18 5.35 13.38
N THR A 170 2.20 4.95 12.59
CA THR A 170 2.97 5.91 11.78
C THR A 170 2.18 6.41 10.57
N PHE A 171 1.55 5.53 9.78
CA PHE A 171 0.83 6.00 8.60
C PHE A 171 -0.37 6.88 8.97
N LEU A 172 -1.09 6.55 10.04
CA LEU A 172 -2.19 7.39 10.52
C LEU A 172 -1.71 8.79 10.94
N ALA A 173 -0.57 8.86 11.64
CA ALA A 173 0.01 10.14 12.03
C ALA A 173 0.44 10.98 10.83
N GLU A 174 1.04 10.36 9.80
CA GLU A 174 1.46 11.08 8.59
C GLU A 174 0.27 11.48 7.71
N PHE A 175 -0.75 10.63 7.57
CA PHE A 175 -1.96 10.95 6.81
C PHE A 175 -2.76 12.10 7.45
N ALA A 176 -2.78 12.16 8.78
CA ALA A 176 -3.44 13.27 9.49
C ALA A 176 -2.77 14.63 9.19
N LYS A 177 -1.44 14.67 9.03
CA LYS A 177 -0.71 15.90 8.66
C LYS A 177 -1.03 16.38 7.24
N ALA A 178 -1.23 15.43 6.31
CA ALA A 178 -1.52 15.75 4.92
C ALA A 178 -2.98 16.18 4.67
N GLY A 179 -3.88 15.89 5.60
CA GLY A 179 -5.31 16.24 5.50
C GLY A 179 -5.71 17.57 6.18
N GLY A 180 -4.77 18.28 6.82
CA GLY A 180 -4.96 19.58 7.43
C GLY A 180 -4.36 20.67 6.58
#